data_e0f9ab7f7f074caa0491342fde2f85f4
#
_entry.id   e0f9ab7f7f074caa0491342fde2f85f4
#
_cell.length_a   1.000
_cell.length_b   1.000
_cell.length_c   1.000
_cell.angle_alpha   90.00
_cell.angle_beta   90.00
_cell.angle_gamma   90.00
#
_symmetry.space_group_name_H-M   'P 1'
#
loop_
_entity.id
_entity.type
_entity.pdbx_description
1 polymer ?
#
loop_
_entity_poly.entity_id
_entity_poly.type
_entity_poly.pdbx_seq_one_letter_code
_entity_poly.pdbx_strand_id
1 'polypeptide(L)'
;LQEIFPEAKILRMDVDTTRKKGSHAAILDAFGNGEADILLGTQMIAKGLDFPNVTLVGVLNADTSLNLPDYRSSERTFQLLTQVAGRAGRAEKEGEVIIQSYNPNHYAIRFAKDQDYEGFFAYEMQIRRQLGYTPYYFTVGLTLSHKSEEIVMEKSHQVMEILRSGLSDQVQILGPTPKPIARTHNLYHYQIIVKYRFEEGMTQVLNQI
;
A
#
# COMPACT_ATOMS: atom_id res chain seq x y z
N LEU A 1 0.73 -14.82 20.70
CA LEU A 1 1.04 -13.91 21.83
C LEU A 1 0.55 -14.50 23.16
N GLN A 2 -0.67 -15.03 23.23
CA GLN A 2 -1.19 -15.60 24.50
C GLN A 2 -0.35 -16.76 25.04
N GLU A 3 0.26 -17.56 24.18
CA GLU A 3 1.17 -18.65 24.59
C GLU A 3 2.50 -18.13 25.16
N ILE A 4 2.95 -16.97 24.65
CA ILE A 4 4.22 -16.34 25.07
C ILE A 4 4.01 -15.49 26.32
N PHE A 5 2.87 -14.83 26.41
CA PHE A 5 2.47 -13.94 27.51
C PHE A 5 1.13 -14.39 28.09
N PRO A 6 1.09 -15.49 28.86
CA PRO A 6 -0.18 -16.09 29.29
C PRO A 6 -0.98 -15.20 30.24
N GLU A 7 -0.32 -14.32 30.98
CA GLU A 7 -0.97 -13.40 31.92
C GLU A 7 -1.39 -12.06 31.29
N ALA A 8 -0.90 -11.76 30.06
CA ALA A 8 -1.20 -10.49 29.42
C ALA A 8 -2.64 -10.48 28.85
N LYS A 9 -3.33 -9.40 29.11
CA LYS A 9 -4.62 -9.13 28.49
C LYS A 9 -4.40 -8.53 27.10
N ILE A 10 -4.89 -9.22 26.06
CA ILE A 10 -4.70 -8.85 24.67
C ILE A 10 -6.03 -8.40 24.06
N LEU A 11 -6.08 -7.19 23.57
CA LEU A 11 -7.19 -6.71 22.72
C LEU A 11 -6.78 -6.83 21.25
N ARG A 12 -7.73 -7.29 20.44
CA ARG A 12 -7.56 -7.40 18.99
C ARG A 12 -8.43 -6.38 18.27
N MET A 13 -7.83 -5.63 17.34
CA MET A 13 -8.48 -4.62 16.54
C MET A 13 -8.17 -4.80 15.05
N ASP A 14 -9.12 -5.38 14.33
CA ASP A 14 -9.04 -5.57 12.89
C ASP A 14 -10.44 -5.36 12.25
N VAL A 15 -10.52 -5.56 10.94
CA VAL A 15 -11.76 -5.39 10.18
C VAL A 15 -12.89 -6.29 10.73
N ASP A 16 -12.57 -7.50 11.19
CA ASP A 16 -13.56 -8.45 11.68
C ASP A 16 -14.09 -8.05 13.06
N THR A 17 -13.22 -7.60 13.96
CA THR A 17 -13.60 -7.17 15.31
C THR A 17 -14.28 -5.81 15.34
N THR A 18 -14.10 -4.98 14.31
CA THR A 18 -14.63 -3.62 14.24
C THR A 18 -15.86 -3.46 13.33
N ARG A 19 -16.47 -4.54 12.86
CA ARG A 19 -17.66 -4.51 11.97
C ARG A 19 -18.89 -3.87 12.62
N LYS A 20 -19.07 -4.01 13.92
CA LYS A 20 -20.22 -3.43 14.63
C LYS A 20 -19.95 -1.95 14.92
N LYS A 21 -20.97 -1.11 14.70
CA LYS A 21 -20.89 0.32 15.03
C LYS A 21 -20.54 0.50 16.52
N GLY A 22 -19.49 1.28 16.79
CA GLY A 22 -19.02 1.57 18.15
C GLY A 22 -17.97 0.61 18.71
N SER A 23 -17.75 -0.60 18.13
CA SER A 23 -16.73 -1.53 18.65
C SER A 23 -15.30 -0.99 18.52
N HIS A 24 -15.01 -0.19 17.50
CA HIS A 24 -13.72 0.47 17.37
C HIS A 24 -13.44 1.41 18.56
N ALA A 25 -14.37 2.29 18.89
CA ALA A 25 -14.23 3.22 20.03
C ALA A 25 -14.11 2.45 21.36
N ALA A 26 -14.96 1.44 21.58
CA ALA A 26 -14.92 0.64 22.80
C ALA A 26 -13.58 -0.07 23.02
N ILE A 27 -12.95 -0.63 21.95
CA ILE A 27 -11.63 -1.26 22.06
C ILE A 27 -10.57 -0.22 22.44
N LEU A 28 -10.62 0.98 21.85
CA LEU A 28 -9.66 2.04 22.13
C LEU A 28 -9.83 2.59 23.56
N ASP A 29 -11.05 2.81 24.00
CA ASP A 29 -11.34 3.27 25.35
C ASP A 29 -10.85 2.26 26.39
N ALA A 30 -11.12 0.97 26.19
CA ALA A 30 -10.64 -0.09 27.05
C ALA A 30 -9.12 -0.14 27.13
N PHE A 31 -8.42 -0.04 25.99
CA PHE A 31 -6.96 0.00 25.96
C PHE A 31 -6.40 1.27 26.61
N GLY A 32 -6.99 2.42 26.31
CA GLY A 32 -6.62 3.71 26.90
C GLY A 32 -6.79 3.76 28.42
N ASN A 33 -7.81 3.10 28.94
CA ASN A 33 -8.08 2.97 30.38
C ASN A 33 -7.18 1.92 31.09
N GLY A 34 -6.29 1.23 30.35
CA GLY A 34 -5.38 0.23 30.93
C GLY A 34 -6.06 -1.11 31.22
N GLU A 35 -7.19 -1.40 30.58
CA GLU A 35 -7.89 -2.67 30.74
C GLU A 35 -7.21 -3.83 30.02
N ALA A 36 -6.23 -3.53 29.15
CA ALA A 36 -5.38 -4.49 28.46
C ALA A 36 -3.93 -4.03 28.34
N ASP A 37 -3.03 -5.00 28.29
CA ASP A 37 -1.58 -4.80 28.22
C ASP A 37 -1.08 -4.71 26.78
N ILE A 38 -1.76 -5.37 25.85
CA ILE A 38 -1.38 -5.45 24.44
C ILE A 38 -2.56 -5.13 23.54
N LEU A 39 -2.38 -4.17 22.62
CA LEU A 39 -3.30 -3.94 21.50
C LEU A 39 -2.69 -4.53 20.24
N LEU A 40 -3.28 -5.61 19.73
CA LEU A 40 -2.88 -6.26 18.48
C LEU A 40 -3.81 -5.84 17.36
N GLY A 41 -3.25 -5.41 16.23
CA GLY A 41 -4.10 -5.05 15.10
C GLY A 41 -3.35 -4.89 13.79
N THR A 42 -4.06 -4.42 12.80
CA THR A 42 -3.55 -4.11 11.46
C THR A 42 -3.24 -2.60 11.34
N GLN A 43 -3.10 -2.11 10.13
CA GLN A 43 -2.86 -0.69 9.84
C GLN A 43 -3.89 0.26 10.50
N MET A 44 -5.04 -0.24 10.94
CA MET A 44 -6.07 0.55 11.62
C MET A 44 -5.57 1.18 12.93
N ILE A 45 -4.67 0.49 13.65
CA ILE A 45 -4.10 0.99 14.90
C ILE A 45 -3.01 2.06 14.69
N ALA A 46 -2.52 2.24 13.47
CA ALA A 46 -1.52 3.27 13.17
C ALA A 46 -2.12 4.69 13.09
N LYS A 47 -3.43 4.82 12.87
CA LYS A 47 -4.08 6.11 12.63
C LYS A 47 -4.77 6.66 13.87
N GLY A 48 -4.43 7.92 14.21
CA GLY A 48 -5.23 8.74 15.13
C GLY A 48 -5.23 8.34 16.60
N LEU A 49 -4.47 7.32 17.01
CA LEU A 49 -4.43 6.85 18.38
C LEU A 49 -3.35 7.56 19.17
N ASP A 50 -3.68 8.03 20.35
CA ASP A 50 -2.73 8.67 21.27
C ASP A 50 -2.84 7.98 22.64
N PHE A 51 -1.86 7.13 22.94
CA PHE A 51 -1.80 6.41 24.20
C PHE A 51 -0.51 6.78 24.94
N PRO A 52 -0.55 7.66 25.94
CA PRO A 52 0.65 8.15 26.62
C PRO A 52 1.42 7.06 27.36
N ASN A 53 0.77 5.95 27.67
CA ASN A 53 1.38 4.82 28.40
C ASN A 53 2.01 3.75 27.49
N VAL A 54 1.95 3.91 26.17
CA VAL A 54 2.55 2.94 25.23
C VAL A 54 4.06 3.18 25.19
N THR A 55 4.82 2.20 25.65
CA THR A 55 6.29 2.21 25.70
C THR A 55 6.92 1.37 24.58
N LEU A 56 6.18 0.44 23.99
CA LEU A 56 6.68 -0.42 22.92
C LEU A 56 5.68 -0.51 21.77
N VAL A 57 6.17 -0.31 20.55
CA VAL A 57 5.40 -0.58 19.33
C VAL A 57 6.15 -1.56 18.46
N GLY A 58 5.51 -2.70 18.15
CA GLY A 58 6.07 -3.73 17.28
C GLY A 58 5.41 -3.80 15.92
N VAL A 59 6.20 -3.71 14.85
CA VAL A 59 5.76 -4.01 13.48
C VAL A 59 6.26 -5.40 13.12
N LEU A 60 5.36 -6.39 13.12
CA LEU A 60 5.71 -7.80 12.95
C LEU A 60 6.11 -8.16 11.52
N ASN A 61 5.67 -7.40 10.52
CA ASN A 61 6.03 -7.62 9.13
C ASN A 61 5.85 -6.34 8.31
N ALA A 62 6.95 -5.67 8.01
CA ALA A 62 6.98 -4.49 7.16
C ALA A 62 6.94 -4.84 5.65
N ASP A 63 7.34 -6.07 5.29
CA ASP A 63 7.50 -6.50 3.89
C ASP A 63 6.17 -6.67 3.17
N THR A 64 5.09 -6.95 3.89
CA THR A 64 3.75 -7.09 3.30
C THR A 64 3.35 -5.85 2.50
N SER A 65 3.64 -4.65 2.99
CA SER A 65 3.36 -3.40 2.30
C SER A 65 4.36 -3.12 1.18
N LEU A 66 5.64 -3.46 1.39
CA LEU A 66 6.71 -3.26 0.41
C LEU A 66 6.53 -4.10 -0.85
N ASN A 67 6.04 -5.33 -0.70
CA ASN A 67 5.92 -6.30 -1.79
C ASN A 67 4.61 -6.20 -2.57
N LEU A 68 3.77 -5.20 -2.29
CA LEU A 68 2.59 -4.95 -3.11
C LEU A 68 2.99 -4.51 -4.53
N PRO A 69 2.33 -5.01 -5.58
CA PRO A 69 2.59 -4.63 -6.97
C PRO A 69 2.01 -3.23 -7.28
N ASP A 70 2.45 -2.23 -6.54
CA ASP A 70 2.05 -0.83 -6.67
C ASP A 70 3.32 0.04 -6.54
N TYR A 71 3.53 0.96 -7.48
CA TYR A 71 4.70 1.85 -7.46
C TYR A 71 4.78 2.72 -6.20
N ARG A 72 3.66 2.87 -5.45
CA ARG A 72 3.59 3.59 -4.18
C ARG A 72 3.83 2.71 -2.96
N SER A 73 4.20 1.45 -3.14
CA SER A 73 4.39 0.53 -2.00
C SER A 73 5.43 1.03 -1.00
N SER A 74 6.54 1.55 -1.50
CA SER A 74 7.61 2.15 -0.67
C SER A 74 7.15 3.40 0.08
N GLU A 75 6.43 4.29 -0.60
CA GLU A 75 5.85 5.49 0.02
C GLU A 75 4.86 5.13 1.13
N ARG A 76 3.94 4.19 0.85
CA ARG A 76 2.96 3.74 1.86
C ARG A 76 3.64 3.09 3.05
N THR A 77 4.69 2.31 2.82
CA THR A 77 5.45 1.68 3.89
C THR A 77 6.16 2.72 4.73
N PHE A 78 6.86 3.68 4.10
CA PHE A 78 7.48 4.79 4.81
C PHE A 78 6.48 5.55 5.66
N GLN A 79 5.33 5.95 5.10
CA GLN A 79 4.27 6.66 5.82
C GLN A 79 3.75 5.86 7.01
N LEU A 80 3.49 4.56 6.82
CA LEU A 80 3.01 3.68 7.89
C LEU A 80 4.03 3.58 9.02
N LEU A 81 5.30 3.31 8.71
CA LEU A 81 6.36 3.15 9.69
C LEU A 81 6.63 4.45 10.47
N THR A 82 6.62 5.59 9.79
CA THR A 82 6.76 6.90 10.44
C THR A 82 5.59 7.21 11.37
N GLN A 83 4.35 6.88 10.95
CA GLN A 83 3.18 7.03 11.82
C GLN A 83 3.26 6.17 13.08
N VAL A 84 3.71 4.93 12.92
CA VAL A 84 3.88 3.97 14.02
C VAL A 84 5.00 4.43 14.95
N ALA A 85 6.13 4.89 14.40
CA ALA A 85 7.25 5.40 15.18
C ALA A 85 6.85 6.58 16.08
N GLY A 86 5.97 7.46 15.61
CA GLY A 86 5.46 8.58 16.40
C GLY A 86 4.48 8.19 17.52
N ARG A 87 4.23 6.89 17.77
CA ARG A 87 3.30 6.44 18.83
C ARG A 87 3.97 5.95 20.09
N ALA A 88 5.24 5.59 20.03
CA ALA A 88 6.01 5.17 21.21
C ALA A 88 6.61 6.38 21.92
N GLY A 89 6.65 6.34 23.26
CA GLY A 89 7.41 7.31 24.06
C GLY A 89 6.84 8.71 24.08
N ARG A 90 5.59 8.85 24.44
CA ARG A 90 4.97 10.12 24.76
C ARG A 90 4.90 10.32 26.27
N ALA A 91 4.89 11.55 26.73
CA ALA A 91 5.01 11.95 28.13
C ALA A 91 6.43 11.70 28.71
N GLU A 92 6.55 11.22 29.93
CA GLU A 92 7.83 11.06 30.63
C GLU A 92 8.53 9.70 30.36
N LYS A 93 7.93 8.82 29.53
CA LYS A 93 8.46 7.48 29.26
C LYS A 93 9.13 7.44 27.88
N GLU A 94 10.37 6.95 27.85
CA GLU A 94 11.02 6.60 26.60
C GLU A 94 10.26 5.46 25.91
N GLY A 95 10.06 5.60 24.60
CA GLY A 95 9.37 4.59 23.80
C GLY A 95 10.29 3.95 22.80
N GLU A 96 10.10 2.64 22.61
CA GLU A 96 10.84 1.85 21.65
C GLU A 96 9.94 1.40 20.50
N VAL A 97 10.50 1.38 19.28
CA VAL A 97 9.83 0.84 18.10
C VAL A 97 10.69 -0.24 17.48
N ILE A 98 10.13 -1.43 17.38
CA ILE A 98 10.79 -2.59 16.77
C ILE A 98 10.10 -2.89 15.44
N ILE A 99 10.85 -2.87 14.34
CA ILE A 99 10.37 -3.18 13.00
C ILE A 99 11.04 -4.46 12.52
N GLN A 100 10.23 -5.50 12.29
CA GLN A 100 10.70 -6.75 11.70
C GLN A 100 10.53 -6.74 10.19
N SER A 101 11.60 -7.08 9.45
CA SER A 101 11.62 -7.15 7.99
C SER A 101 12.66 -8.16 7.51
N TYR A 102 12.38 -8.84 6.41
CA TYR A 102 13.37 -9.65 5.67
C TYR A 102 14.36 -8.77 4.90
N ASN A 103 14.00 -7.51 4.60
CA ASN A 103 14.86 -6.55 3.93
C ASN A 103 14.99 -5.24 4.74
N PRO A 104 15.66 -5.27 5.90
CA PRO A 104 15.78 -4.10 6.78
C PRO A 104 16.59 -2.95 6.17
N ASN A 105 17.37 -3.23 5.12
CA ASN A 105 18.16 -2.23 4.40
C ASN A 105 17.38 -1.53 3.28
N HIS A 106 16.12 -1.87 3.07
CA HIS A 106 15.29 -1.17 2.10
C HIS A 106 15.18 0.32 2.44
N TYR A 107 15.37 1.20 1.44
CA TYR A 107 15.45 2.65 1.68
C TYR A 107 14.23 3.20 2.45
N ALA A 108 13.01 2.71 2.17
CA ALA A 108 11.81 3.15 2.88
C ALA A 108 11.86 2.85 4.39
N ILE A 109 12.46 1.70 4.79
CA ILE A 109 12.63 1.33 6.20
C ILE A 109 13.74 2.17 6.84
N ARG A 110 14.87 2.35 6.14
CA ARG A 110 15.99 3.14 6.65
C ARG A 110 15.60 4.59 6.91
N PHE A 111 15.00 5.26 5.93
CA PHE A 111 14.54 6.64 6.11
C PHE A 111 13.43 6.75 7.17
N ALA A 112 12.54 5.75 7.28
CA ALA A 112 11.52 5.75 8.32
C ALA A 112 12.13 5.60 9.73
N LYS A 113 13.17 4.77 9.88
CA LYS A 113 13.91 4.62 11.15
C LYS A 113 14.49 5.95 11.61
N ASP A 114 15.09 6.71 10.68
CA ASP A 114 15.73 7.99 10.97
C ASP A 114 14.74 9.17 10.94
N GLN A 115 13.46 8.91 10.64
CA GLN A 115 12.39 9.89 10.42
C GLN A 115 12.78 10.96 9.38
N ASP A 116 13.63 10.58 8.42
CA ASP A 116 14.16 11.45 7.37
C ASP A 116 13.20 11.48 6.17
N TYR A 117 12.21 12.37 6.24
CA TYR A 117 11.26 12.58 5.15
C TYR A 117 11.93 13.18 3.90
N GLU A 118 12.83 14.15 4.09
CA GLU A 118 13.48 14.84 2.97
C GLU A 118 14.36 13.90 2.16
N GLY A 119 15.15 13.06 2.86
CA GLY A 119 15.96 12.03 2.21
C GLY A 119 15.11 11.00 1.50
N PHE A 120 14.03 10.53 2.13
CA PHE A 120 13.08 9.62 1.49
C PHE A 120 12.48 10.23 0.23
N PHE A 121 11.97 11.46 0.33
CA PHE A 121 11.35 12.16 -0.79
C PHE A 121 12.31 12.31 -1.96
N ALA A 122 13.52 12.78 -1.72
CA ALA A 122 14.53 12.98 -2.75
C ALA A 122 14.86 11.66 -3.48
N TYR A 123 15.06 10.57 -2.72
CA TYR A 123 15.38 9.25 -3.26
C TYR A 123 14.20 8.65 -4.04
N GLU A 124 12.99 8.68 -3.48
CA GLU A 124 11.76 8.18 -4.12
C GLU A 124 11.49 8.92 -5.43
N MET A 125 11.63 10.26 -5.44
CA MET A 125 11.42 11.05 -6.64
C MET A 125 12.43 10.76 -7.75
N GLN A 126 13.69 10.45 -7.39
CA GLN A 126 14.69 10.01 -8.35
C GLN A 126 14.28 8.68 -9.01
N ILE A 127 13.83 7.69 -8.23
CA ILE A 127 13.33 6.40 -8.74
C ILE A 127 12.14 6.61 -9.66
N ARG A 128 11.15 7.41 -9.24
CA ARG A 128 9.95 7.68 -10.06
C ARG A 128 10.28 8.34 -11.38
N ARG A 129 11.24 9.25 -11.38
CA ARG A 129 11.71 9.90 -12.61
C ARG A 129 12.36 8.90 -13.56
N GLN A 130 13.21 8.03 -13.04
CA GLN A 130 13.92 7.01 -13.83
C GLN A 130 12.97 5.96 -14.43
N LEU A 131 11.96 5.54 -13.64
CA LEU A 131 11.04 4.48 -14.02
C LEU A 131 9.76 4.99 -14.70
N GLY A 132 9.64 6.29 -14.94
CA GLY A 132 8.47 6.87 -15.60
C GLY A 132 7.20 6.73 -14.77
N TYR A 133 7.25 7.09 -13.48
CA TYR A 133 6.08 7.13 -12.61
C TYR A 133 5.64 8.56 -12.28
N THR A 134 4.43 8.70 -11.78
CA THR A 134 3.92 9.98 -11.28
C THR A 134 4.80 10.55 -10.17
N PRO A 135 5.06 11.87 -10.14
CA PRO A 135 4.41 12.94 -10.92
C PRO A 135 5.04 13.22 -12.29
N TYR A 136 6.08 12.51 -12.70
CA TYR A 136 6.82 12.77 -13.95
C TYR A 136 6.10 12.26 -15.19
N TYR A 137 5.28 11.23 -15.02
CA TYR A 137 4.47 10.61 -16.08
C TYR A 137 3.05 10.38 -15.57
N PHE A 138 2.09 10.57 -16.46
CA PHE A 138 0.74 10.08 -16.24
C PHE A 138 0.69 8.58 -16.51
N THR A 139 -0.21 7.89 -15.82
CA THR A 139 -0.41 6.45 -16.00
C THR A 139 -1.91 6.16 -16.10
N VAL A 140 -2.30 5.53 -17.20
CA VAL A 140 -3.66 5.01 -17.39
C VAL A 140 -3.61 3.50 -17.35
N GLY A 141 -4.42 2.88 -16.50
CA GLY A 141 -4.58 1.44 -16.40
C GLY A 141 -5.93 1.01 -17.00
N LEU A 142 -5.89 0.24 -18.08
CA LEU A 142 -7.07 -0.39 -18.67
C LEU A 142 -7.17 -1.82 -18.14
N THR A 143 -8.36 -2.21 -17.70
CA THR A 143 -8.63 -3.60 -17.28
C THR A 143 -9.81 -4.13 -18.07
N LEU A 144 -9.57 -5.24 -18.75
CA LEU A 144 -10.61 -6.01 -19.44
C LEU A 144 -10.92 -7.26 -18.65
N SER A 145 -12.19 -7.63 -18.62
CA SER A 145 -12.63 -8.81 -17.85
C SER A 145 -13.68 -9.60 -18.63
N HIS A 146 -13.51 -10.93 -18.68
CA HIS A 146 -14.47 -11.82 -19.33
C HIS A 146 -14.44 -13.22 -18.70
N LYS A 147 -15.53 -13.99 -18.87
CA LYS A 147 -15.62 -15.40 -18.39
C LYS A 147 -14.72 -16.35 -19.18
N SER A 148 -14.48 -16.09 -20.46
CA SER A 148 -13.52 -16.83 -21.29
C SER A 148 -12.21 -16.08 -21.36
N GLU A 149 -11.11 -16.79 -21.10
CA GLU A 149 -9.76 -16.24 -21.17
C GLU A 149 -9.36 -15.89 -22.60
N GLU A 150 -9.74 -16.71 -23.56
CA GLU A 150 -9.47 -16.48 -24.99
C GLU A 150 -10.09 -15.16 -25.46
N ILE A 151 -11.36 -14.90 -25.08
CA ILE A 151 -12.05 -13.67 -25.48
C ILE A 151 -11.42 -12.44 -24.84
N VAL A 152 -11.08 -12.45 -23.55
CA VAL A 152 -10.47 -11.31 -22.91
C VAL A 152 -9.07 -11.03 -23.47
N MET A 153 -8.32 -12.07 -23.81
CA MET A 153 -7.01 -11.94 -24.44
C MET A 153 -7.13 -11.32 -25.84
N GLU A 154 -8.02 -11.85 -26.69
CA GLU A 154 -8.27 -11.31 -28.03
C GLU A 154 -8.69 -9.83 -27.98
N LYS A 155 -9.66 -9.50 -27.13
CA LYS A 155 -10.14 -8.13 -26.96
C LYS A 155 -9.05 -7.19 -26.42
N SER A 156 -8.19 -7.68 -25.54
CA SER A 156 -7.06 -6.91 -25.04
C SER A 156 -6.04 -6.60 -26.13
N HIS A 157 -5.81 -7.51 -27.08
CA HIS A 157 -4.96 -7.23 -28.23
C HIS A 157 -5.61 -6.22 -29.20
N GLN A 158 -6.91 -6.30 -29.43
CA GLN A 158 -7.63 -5.31 -30.24
C GLN A 158 -7.52 -3.90 -29.61
N VAL A 159 -7.70 -3.80 -28.29
CA VAL A 159 -7.50 -2.52 -27.57
C VAL A 159 -6.06 -2.02 -27.69
N MET A 160 -5.07 -2.89 -27.58
CA MET A 160 -3.67 -2.51 -27.75
C MET A 160 -3.38 -1.98 -29.16
N GLU A 161 -3.96 -2.55 -30.21
CA GLU A 161 -3.81 -2.05 -31.58
C GLU A 161 -4.42 -0.67 -31.77
N ILE A 162 -5.60 -0.40 -31.20
CA ILE A 162 -6.22 0.94 -31.18
C ILE A 162 -5.30 1.93 -30.50
N LEU A 163 -4.76 1.59 -29.33
CA LEU A 163 -3.83 2.46 -28.60
C LEU A 163 -2.57 2.75 -29.41
N ARG A 164 -1.96 1.72 -30.03
CA ARG A 164 -0.73 1.88 -30.84
C ARG A 164 -0.94 2.70 -32.11
N SER A 165 -2.11 2.57 -32.74
CA SER A 165 -2.41 3.33 -33.94
C SER A 165 -2.84 4.78 -33.69
N GLY A 166 -3.40 5.05 -32.50
CA GLY A 166 -3.97 6.35 -32.16
C GLY A 166 -3.08 7.24 -31.29
N LEU A 167 -2.04 6.69 -30.67
CA LEU A 167 -1.14 7.42 -29.78
C LEU A 167 0.25 7.60 -30.41
N SER A 168 0.99 8.62 -29.99
CA SER A 168 2.34 8.87 -30.47
C SER A 168 3.37 7.85 -29.97
N ASP A 169 4.51 7.73 -30.66
CA ASP A 169 5.63 6.84 -30.29
C ASP A 169 6.29 7.20 -28.94
N GLN A 170 5.98 8.36 -28.37
CA GLN A 170 6.46 8.79 -27.06
C GLN A 170 5.68 8.15 -25.90
N VAL A 171 4.54 7.52 -26.21
CA VAL A 171 3.69 6.84 -25.23
C VAL A 171 4.20 5.40 -25.04
N GLN A 172 4.48 5.05 -23.81
CA GLN A 172 4.83 3.68 -23.46
C GLN A 172 3.57 2.86 -23.20
N ILE A 173 3.34 1.81 -23.97
CA ILE A 173 2.23 0.87 -23.79
C ILE A 173 2.79 -0.47 -23.33
N LEU A 174 2.37 -0.94 -22.15
CA LEU A 174 2.78 -2.18 -21.53
C LEU A 174 1.60 -3.17 -21.47
N GLY A 175 1.82 -4.40 -21.85
CA GLY A 175 0.80 -5.44 -21.95
C GLY A 175 0.37 -5.68 -23.39
N PRO A 176 -0.81 -6.34 -23.64
CA PRO A 176 -1.71 -6.89 -22.62
C PRO A 176 -1.09 -8.02 -21.82
N THR A 177 -1.41 -8.12 -20.55
CA THR A 177 -0.95 -9.20 -19.66
C THR A 177 -2.02 -9.54 -18.63
N PRO A 178 -2.11 -10.79 -18.15
CA PRO A 178 -2.95 -11.12 -17.01
C PRO A 178 -2.61 -10.24 -15.80
N LYS A 179 -3.61 -9.88 -15.01
CA LYS A 179 -3.36 -9.20 -13.73
C LYS A 179 -2.67 -10.15 -12.73
N PRO A 180 -1.98 -9.64 -11.68
CA PRO A 180 -1.41 -10.47 -10.62
C PRO A 180 -2.42 -11.45 -10.01
N ILE A 181 -3.68 -11.04 -9.87
CA ILE A 181 -4.81 -11.93 -9.60
C ILE A 181 -5.58 -12.08 -10.91
N ALA A 182 -5.20 -13.11 -11.67
CA ALA A 182 -5.68 -13.31 -13.03
C ALA A 182 -7.18 -13.65 -13.10
N ARG A 183 -7.76 -14.23 -12.02
CA ARG A 183 -9.18 -14.64 -12.00
C ARG A 183 -9.83 -14.34 -10.66
N THR A 184 -10.94 -13.59 -10.67
CA THR A 184 -11.81 -13.36 -9.50
C THR A 184 -13.27 -13.40 -9.92
N HIS A 185 -14.15 -13.89 -9.05
CA HIS A 185 -15.60 -13.98 -9.31
C HIS A 185 -15.93 -14.63 -10.67
N ASN A 186 -15.17 -15.66 -11.04
CA ASN A 186 -15.30 -16.38 -12.30
C ASN A 186 -15.03 -15.53 -13.58
N LEU A 187 -14.30 -14.43 -13.45
CA LEU A 187 -13.85 -13.58 -14.55
C LEU A 187 -12.32 -13.58 -14.64
N TYR A 188 -11.79 -13.74 -15.85
CA TYR A 188 -10.39 -13.51 -16.16
C TYR A 188 -10.14 -12.01 -16.36
N HIS A 189 -9.00 -11.52 -15.88
CA HIS A 189 -8.64 -10.10 -15.90
C HIS A 189 -7.32 -9.90 -16.63
N TYR A 190 -7.35 -9.10 -17.68
CA TYR A 190 -6.17 -8.62 -18.40
C TYR A 190 -6.00 -7.12 -18.21
N GLN A 191 -4.77 -6.66 -18.26
CA GLN A 191 -4.44 -5.25 -18.10
C GLN A 191 -3.51 -4.74 -19.19
N ILE A 192 -3.70 -3.48 -19.54
CA ILE A 192 -2.80 -2.68 -20.36
C ILE A 192 -2.47 -1.42 -19.55
N ILE A 193 -1.20 -1.06 -19.48
CA ILE A 193 -0.75 0.14 -18.78
C ILE A 193 -0.16 1.09 -19.82
N VAL A 194 -0.68 2.31 -19.86
CA VAL A 194 -0.21 3.38 -20.75
C VAL A 194 0.45 4.46 -19.92
N LYS A 195 1.73 4.76 -20.22
CA LYS A 195 2.49 5.82 -19.55
C LYS A 195 2.87 6.90 -20.53
N TYR A 196 2.64 8.17 -20.18
CA TYR A 196 2.92 9.31 -21.04
C TYR A 196 3.21 10.57 -20.22
N ARG A 197 3.87 11.56 -20.84
CA ARG A 197 4.05 12.90 -20.26
C ARG A 197 3.00 13.87 -20.76
N PHE A 198 2.84 13.92 -22.05
CA PHE A 198 1.89 14.74 -22.75
C PHE A 198 1.39 13.97 -23.98
N GLU A 199 0.08 13.88 -24.16
CA GLU A 199 -0.54 13.20 -25.29
C GLU A 199 -1.94 13.81 -25.55
N GLU A 200 -2.05 14.67 -26.56
CA GLU A 200 -3.30 15.38 -26.88
C GLU A 200 -4.41 14.41 -27.31
N GLY A 201 -4.04 13.33 -28.03
CA GLY A 201 -4.97 12.33 -28.53
C GLY A 201 -5.51 11.35 -27.49
N MET A 202 -5.00 11.36 -26.26
CA MET A 202 -5.30 10.33 -25.25
C MET A 202 -6.81 10.14 -25.02
N THR A 203 -7.53 11.23 -24.77
CA THR A 203 -8.98 11.17 -24.52
C THR A 203 -9.75 10.67 -25.73
N GLN A 204 -9.34 11.08 -26.95
CA GLN A 204 -10.00 10.65 -28.18
C GLN A 204 -9.81 9.16 -28.44
N VAL A 205 -8.61 8.65 -28.22
CA VAL A 205 -8.30 7.23 -28.39
C VAL A 205 -8.99 6.39 -27.33
N LEU A 206 -9.03 6.83 -26.06
CA LEU A 206 -9.75 6.12 -25.00
C LEU A 206 -11.27 6.04 -25.24
N ASN A 207 -11.85 7.03 -25.93
CA ASN A 207 -13.27 7.01 -26.29
C ASN A 207 -13.60 6.05 -27.46
N GLN A 208 -12.58 5.49 -28.14
CA GLN A 208 -12.77 4.48 -29.21
C GLN A 208 -12.76 3.05 -28.65
N ILE A 209 -12.37 2.88 -27.41
CA ILE A 209 -12.29 1.60 -26.69
C ILE A 209 -13.59 1.33 -25.91
#